data_70c51af847c2187389fe0783a022f481
#
_entry.id   70c51af847c2187389fe0783a022f481
#
_cell.length_a   1.000
_cell.length_b   1.000
_cell.length_c   1.000
_cell.angle_alpha   90.00
_cell.angle_beta   90.00
_cell.angle_gamma   90.00
#
_symmetry.space_group_name_H-M   'P 1'
#
loop_
_entity.id
_entity.type
_entity.pdbx_description
1 polymer ?
#
loop_
_entity_poly.entity_id
_entity_poly.type
_entity_poly.pdbx_seq_one_letter_code
_entity_poly.pdbx_strand_id
1 'polypeptide(L)'
;MKTSQKSEARSRKLNQLSVIFILFGLLIVACNSGTKKTSTGEKSYETGVAKFVISEEIHNFGSLKAGEIVTYTFVFRNEGTKTLTIEQAVADCGCTEINIPEKTIGPGKEGHIEVIFNSAGEVGKILKTITITSNAEIAQKQIYIRANVSNELIEIYS
;
A
#
# COMPACT_ATOMS: atom_id res chain seq x y z
N MET A 1 -52.17 62.79 40.19
CA MET A 1 -52.40 61.35 39.74
C MET A 1 -51.78 61.07 38.44
N LYS A 2 -50.44 60.98 38.33
CA LYS A 2 -49.73 60.73 37.04
C LYS A 2 -48.49 59.84 37.19
N THR A 3 -48.31 59.08 38.21
CA THR A 3 -47.12 58.29 38.51
C THR A 3 -47.32 56.76 38.46
N SER A 4 -48.59 56.30 38.38
CA SER A 4 -48.87 54.85 38.41
C SER A 4 -48.80 54.10 37.05
N GLN A 5 -48.93 54.82 35.98
CA GLN A 5 -48.96 54.19 34.66
C GLN A 5 -47.56 53.87 34.05
N LYS A 6 -46.51 54.51 34.54
CA LYS A 6 -45.15 54.32 33.98
C LYS A 6 -44.46 53.06 34.52
N SER A 7 -44.88 52.53 35.66
CA SER A 7 -44.31 51.30 36.25
C SER A 7 -44.88 50.03 35.60
N GLU A 8 -46.16 50.01 35.22
CA GLU A 8 -46.78 48.84 34.57
C GLU A 8 -46.26 48.58 33.16
N ALA A 9 -46.02 49.65 32.40
CA ALA A 9 -45.50 49.53 31.04
C ALA A 9 -44.03 48.96 31.03
N ARG A 10 -43.25 49.25 32.09
CA ARG A 10 -41.87 48.75 32.24
C ARG A 10 -41.83 47.30 32.65
N SER A 11 -42.78 46.83 33.43
CA SER A 11 -42.91 45.44 33.87
C SER A 11 -43.33 44.54 32.72
N ARG A 12 -44.25 45.00 31.87
CA ARG A 12 -44.72 44.22 30.69
C ARG A 12 -43.63 44.04 29.64
N LYS A 13 -42.77 45.05 29.41
CA LYS A 13 -41.64 44.94 28.48
C LYS A 13 -40.55 43.99 29.02
N LEU A 14 -40.33 43.95 30.34
CA LEU A 14 -39.35 43.04 30.94
C LEU A 14 -39.81 41.57 30.85
N ASN A 15 -41.14 41.33 31.06
CA ASN A 15 -41.71 40.00 30.90
C ASN A 15 -41.70 39.51 29.45
N GLN A 16 -41.94 40.38 28.47
CA GLN A 16 -41.89 40.04 27.06
C GLN A 16 -40.44 39.65 26.63
N LEU A 17 -39.45 40.38 27.08
CA LEU A 17 -38.04 40.05 26.79
C LEU A 17 -37.65 38.74 27.43
N SER A 18 -38.11 38.44 28.68
CA SER A 18 -37.86 37.19 29.34
C SER A 18 -38.48 35.98 28.64
N VAL A 19 -39.71 36.13 28.10
CA VAL A 19 -40.39 35.07 27.36
C VAL A 19 -39.71 34.81 26.00
N ILE A 20 -39.21 35.88 25.34
CA ILE A 20 -38.46 35.73 24.07
C ILE A 20 -37.14 35.02 24.30
N PHE A 21 -36.41 35.28 25.40
CA PHE A 21 -35.19 34.60 25.74
C PHE A 21 -35.43 33.14 26.09
N ILE A 22 -36.54 32.80 26.79
CA ILE A 22 -36.89 31.40 27.09
C ILE A 22 -37.31 30.66 25.82
N LEU A 23 -38.06 31.25 24.89
CA LEU A 23 -38.40 30.64 23.59
C LEU A 23 -37.18 30.47 22.67
N PHE A 24 -36.23 31.42 22.72
CA PHE A 24 -34.97 31.28 21.93
C PHE A 24 -34.03 30.25 22.56
N GLY A 25 -34.04 30.08 23.87
CA GLY A 25 -33.27 29.04 24.58
C GLY A 25 -33.77 27.62 24.30
N LEU A 26 -35.07 27.43 24.01
CA LEU A 26 -35.64 26.11 23.70
C LEU A 26 -35.33 25.62 22.28
N LEU A 27 -35.00 26.53 21.39
CA LEU A 27 -34.67 26.20 19.98
C LEU A 27 -33.25 25.67 19.77
N ILE A 28 -32.36 25.82 20.78
CA ILE A 28 -30.93 25.38 20.64
C ILE A 28 -30.70 23.94 21.14
N VAL A 29 -31.67 23.31 21.80
CA VAL A 29 -31.52 21.95 22.35
C VAL A 29 -31.89 20.84 21.33
N ALA A 30 -32.40 21.19 20.15
CA ALA A 30 -32.90 20.22 19.17
C ALA A 30 -31.87 19.79 18.09
N CYS A 31 -30.59 20.15 18.20
CA CYS A 31 -29.56 19.73 17.25
C CYS A 31 -28.34 19.11 17.95
N ASN A 32 -28.55 18.12 18.80
CA ASN A 32 -27.48 17.22 19.19
C ASN A 32 -27.95 15.75 19.07
N SER A 33 -28.48 15.39 17.92
CA SER A 33 -28.49 14.01 17.48
C SER A 33 -27.08 13.68 17.03
N GLY A 34 -26.20 13.41 17.99
CA GLY A 34 -24.98 12.68 17.77
C GLY A 34 -25.34 11.36 17.12
N THR A 35 -25.33 11.32 15.79
CA THR A 35 -25.30 10.08 15.05
C THR A 35 -24.03 9.36 15.48
N LYS A 36 -24.14 8.48 16.50
CA LYS A 36 -23.20 7.39 16.66
C LYS A 36 -23.17 6.72 15.29
N LYS A 37 -22.12 6.98 14.50
CA LYS A 37 -21.70 6.06 13.46
C LYS A 37 -21.39 4.77 14.17
N THR A 38 -22.39 3.93 14.33
CA THR A 38 -22.20 2.51 14.45
C THR A 38 -21.44 2.16 13.18
N SER A 39 -20.15 1.94 13.30
CA SER A 39 -19.37 1.25 12.29
C SER A 39 -19.87 -0.20 12.30
N THR A 40 -21.07 -0.41 11.74
CA THR A 40 -21.40 -1.68 11.15
C THR A 40 -20.33 -1.87 10.12
N GLY A 41 -19.40 -2.80 10.37
CA GLY A 41 -18.43 -3.25 9.40
C GLY A 41 -19.20 -3.79 8.20
N GLU A 42 -19.64 -2.90 7.33
CA GLU A 42 -19.88 -3.24 5.95
C GLU A 42 -18.54 -3.71 5.44
N LYS A 43 -18.42 -5.04 5.43
CA LYS A 43 -17.46 -5.75 4.63
C LYS A 43 -17.83 -5.34 3.21
N SER A 44 -17.34 -4.18 2.77
CA SER A 44 -17.41 -3.80 1.37
C SER A 44 -16.70 -4.95 0.66
N TYR A 45 -17.47 -5.77 -0.02
CA TYR A 45 -16.93 -6.68 -1.01
C TYR A 45 -16.35 -5.74 -2.07
N GLU A 46 -15.06 -5.45 -1.94
CA GLU A 46 -14.33 -4.72 -2.96
C GLU A 46 -14.46 -5.55 -4.23
N THR A 47 -15.40 -5.17 -5.09
CA THR A 47 -15.54 -5.72 -6.42
C THR A 47 -14.35 -5.21 -7.23
N GLY A 48 -13.35 -6.05 -7.40
CA GLY A 48 -12.14 -5.69 -8.12
C GLY A 48 -11.10 -6.79 -8.00
N VAL A 49 -9.99 -6.61 -8.66
CA VAL A 49 -8.84 -7.54 -8.66
C VAL A 49 -7.56 -6.81 -8.33
N ALA A 50 -6.61 -7.50 -7.73
CA ALA A 50 -5.23 -7.05 -7.67
C ALA A 50 -4.55 -7.39 -9.00
N LYS A 51 -3.70 -6.50 -9.51
CA LYS A 51 -3.00 -6.70 -10.78
C LYS A 51 -1.51 -6.41 -10.61
N PHE A 52 -0.71 -7.46 -10.72
CA PHE A 52 0.74 -7.37 -10.64
C PHE A 52 1.32 -7.02 -12.01
N VAL A 53 1.91 -5.83 -12.15
CA VAL A 53 2.55 -5.38 -13.39
C VAL A 53 4.00 -5.03 -13.10
N ILE A 54 4.90 -5.58 -13.90
CA ILE A 54 6.33 -5.32 -13.86
C ILE A 54 6.79 -5.00 -15.28
N SER A 55 7.51 -3.90 -15.44
CA SER A 55 7.95 -3.43 -16.76
C SER A 55 9.20 -4.14 -17.25
N GLU A 56 10.09 -4.52 -16.34
CA GLU A 56 11.31 -5.26 -16.62
C GLU A 56 11.22 -6.64 -15.99
N GLU A 57 11.04 -7.67 -16.80
CA GLU A 57 10.95 -9.05 -16.31
C GLU A 57 12.33 -9.75 -16.26
N ILE A 58 13.34 -9.21 -16.95
CA ILE A 58 14.68 -9.79 -17.04
C ILE A 58 15.73 -8.74 -16.78
N HIS A 59 16.56 -8.94 -15.75
CA HIS A 59 17.74 -8.12 -15.53
C HIS A 59 19.02 -8.83 -15.95
N ASN A 60 19.95 -8.09 -16.60
CA ASN A 60 21.22 -8.61 -17.08
C ASN A 60 22.39 -7.99 -16.32
N PHE A 61 23.04 -8.75 -15.46
CA PHE A 61 24.23 -8.32 -14.74
C PHE A 61 25.49 -8.20 -15.61
N GLY A 62 25.43 -8.64 -16.88
CA GLY A 62 26.58 -8.61 -17.75
C GLY A 62 27.60 -9.72 -17.46
N SER A 63 28.89 -9.38 -17.50
CA SER A 63 29.98 -10.31 -17.18
C SER A 63 30.36 -10.20 -15.72
N LEU A 64 30.43 -11.34 -15.04
CA LEU A 64 30.81 -11.48 -13.65
C LEU A 64 32.01 -12.44 -13.53
N LYS A 65 32.82 -12.27 -12.50
CA LYS A 65 33.77 -13.29 -12.06
C LYS A 65 33.09 -14.24 -11.09
N ALA A 66 33.46 -15.52 -11.11
CA ALA A 66 32.95 -16.49 -10.15
C ALA A 66 33.23 -16.04 -8.71
N GLY A 67 32.19 -16.04 -7.86
CA GLY A 67 32.25 -15.57 -6.48
C GLY A 67 31.85 -14.10 -6.28
N GLU A 68 31.54 -13.35 -7.32
CA GLU A 68 30.96 -12.03 -7.16
C GLU A 68 29.51 -12.10 -6.67
N ILE A 69 29.15 -11.19 -5.75
CA ILE A 69 27.78 -11.00 -5.27
C ILE A 69 27.25 -9.71 -5.86
N VAL A 70 26.13 -9.79 -6.57
CA VAL A 70 25.48 -8.66 -7.23
C VAL A 70 24.04 -8.57 -6.79
N THR A 71 23.51 -7.33 -6.79
CA THR A 71 22.14 -7.06 -6.34
C THR A 71 21.40 -6.23 -7.40
N TYR A 72 20.13 -6.55 -7.60
CA TYR A 72 19.23 -5.75 -8.40
C TYR A 72 17.84 -5.68 -7.77
N THR A 73 17.20 -4.52 -7.90
CA THR A 73 15.85 -4.30 -7.39
C THR A 73 14.87 -4.14 -8.56
N PHE A 74 13.99 -5.12 -8.71
CA PHE A 74 12.86 -5.03 -9.62
C PHE A 74 11.78 -4.16 -9.00
N VAL A 75 11.21 -3.25 -9.80
CA VAL A 75 10.08 -2.42 -9.41
C VAL A 75 8.82 -2.96 -10.09
N PHE A 76 7.78 -3.20 -9.30
CA PHE A 76 6.48 -3.60 -9.81
C PHE A 76 5.39 -2.64 -9.31
N ARG A 77 4.22 -2.67 -9.94
CA ARG A 77 3.09 -1.84 -9.59
C ARG A 77 1.82 -2.66 -9.47
N ASN A 78 0.99 -2.32 -8.50
CA ASN A 78 -0.37 -2.82 -8.43
C ASN A 78 -1.28 -1.93 -9.29
N GLU A 79 -1.59 -2.35 -10.50
CA GLU A 79 -2.52 -1.64 -11.40
C GLU A 79 -3.97 -2.10 -11.22
N GLY A 80 -4.23 -2.90 -10.20
CA GLY A 80 -5.57 -3.33 -9.83
C GLY A 80 -6.29 -2.33 -8.92
N THR A 81 -7.50 -2.70 -8.54
CA THR A 81 -8.37 -1.95 -7.64
C THR A 81 -8.41 -2.53 -6.23
N LYS A 82 -7.90 -3.76 -6.04
CA LYS A 82 -7.70 -4.39 -4.73
C LYS A 82 -6.24 -4.35 -4.31
N THR A 83 -6.01 -4.48 -3.01
CA THR A 83 -4.68 -4.65 -2.45
C THR A 83 -4.02 -5.92 -3.00
N LEU A 84 -2.82 -5.77 -3.53
CA LEU A 84 -1.95 -6.86 -3.97
C LEU A 84 -1.15 -7.36 -2.77
N THR A 85 -1.18 -8.66 -2.54
CA THR A 85 -0.38 -9.32 -1.50
C THR A 85 0.55 -10.34 -2.15
N ILE A 86 1.85 -10.19 -1.92
CA ILE A 86 2.85 -11.18 -2.32
C ILE A 86 2.87 -12.28 -1.24
N GLU A 87 2.49 -13.47 -1.62
CA GLU A 87 2.40 -14.62 -0.72
C GLU A 87 3.75 -15.31 -0.59
N GLN A 88 4.43 -15.50 -1.72
CA GLN A 88 5.71 -16.20 -1.80
C GLN A 88 6.56 -15.68 -2.95
N ALA A 89 7.88 -15.72 -2.80
CA ALA A 89 8.84 -15.59 -3.88
C ALA A 89 9.93 -16.63 -3.70
N VAL A 90 10.22 -17.39 -4.76
CA VAL A 90 11.15 -18.52 -4.72
C VAL A 90 12.09 -18.45 -5.93
N ALA A 91 13.38 -18.55 -5.69
CA ALA A 91 14.39 -18.74 -6.74
C ALA A 91 14.56 -20.23 -7.05
N ASP A 92 14.99 -20.55 -8.25
CA ASP A 92 15.28 -21.90 -8.74
C ASP A 92 16.60 -22.48 -8.20
N CYS A 93 17.41 -21.68 -7.50
CA CYS A 93 18.68 -22.13 -6.86
C CYS A 93 18.89 -21.48 -5.50
N GLY A 94 19.70 -22.11 -4.66
CA GLY A 94 20.18 -21.54 -3.40
C GLY A 94 21.24 -20.43 -3.55
N CYS A 95 21.63 -20.13 -4.78
CA CYS A 95 22.58 -19.05 -5.13
C CYS A 95 21.92 -17.67 -5.24
N THR A 96 20.60 -17.60 -5.10
CA THR A 96 19.81 -16.37 -5.22
C THR A 96 18.95 -16.15 -3.99
N GLU A 97 19.15 -15.03 -3.32
CA GLU A 97 18.33 -14.56 -2.19
C GLU A 97 17.35 -13.51 -2.65
N ILE A 98 16.15 -13.51 -2.07
CA ILE A 98 15.07 -12.59 -2.44
C ILE A 98 14.61 -11.87 -1.18
N ASN A 99 14.59 -10.54 -1.24
CA ASN A 99 14.06 -9.67 -0.19
C ASN A 99 12.90 -8.85 -0.73
N ILE A 100 11.75 -8.88 -0.04
CA ILE A 100 10.55 -8.09 -0.37
C ILE A 100 10.17 -7.31 0.89
N PRO A 101 10.57 -6.02 0.98
CA PRO A 101 10.35 -5.20 2.17
C PRO A 101 8.87 -5.02 2.49
N GLU A 102 8.06 -4.82 1.45
CA GLU A 102 6.60 -4.67 1.56
C GLU A 102 5.90 -5.75 0.76
N LYS A 103 5.19 -6.64 1.46
CA LYS A 103 4.41 -7.70 0.81
C LYS A 103 3.00 -7.29 0.44
N THR A 104 2.53 -6.12 0.91
CA THR A 104 1.15 -5.66 0.73
C THR A 104 1.15 -4.29 0.07
N ILE A 105 0.71 -4.25 -1.19
CA ILE A 105 0.79 -3.08 -2.07
C ILE A 105 -0.63 -2.60 -2.42
N GLY A 106 -0.96 -1.38 -1.99
CA GLY A 106 -2.26 -0.76 -2.30
C GLY A 106 -2.46 -0.48 -3.79
N PRO A 107 -3.70 -0.22 -4.23
CA PRO A 107 -4.01 0.14 -5.60
C PRO A 107 -3.20 1.34 -6.09
N GLY A 108 -2.62 1.22 -7.28
CA GLY A 108 -1.80 2.26 -7.91
C GLY A 108 -0.43 2.50 -7.28
N LYS A 109 -0.04 1.73 -6.25
CA LYS A 109 1.26 1.84 -5.58
C LYS A 109 2.29 0.91 -6.20
N GLU A 110 3.56 1.25 -5.95
CA GLU A 110 4.72 0.46 -6.35
C GLU A 110 5.23 -0.37 -5.19
N GLY A 111 5.86 -1.50 -5.52
CA GLY A 111 6.57 -2.38 -4.61
C GLY A 111 7.91 -2.79 -5.20
N HIS A 112 8.78 -3.38 -4.38
CA HIS A 112 10.15 -3.68 -4.71
C HIS A 112 10.47 -5.14 -4.41
N ILE A 113 11.21 -5.79 -5.30
CA ILE A 113 11.76 -7.13 -5.12
C ILE A 113 13.26 -7.01 -5.31
N GLU A 114 14.01 -7.08 -4.23
CA GLU A 114 15.45 -7.11 -4.25
C GLU A 114 15.93 -8.55 -4.45
N VAL A 115 16.78 -8.74 -5.44
CA VAL A 115 17.38 -10.02 -5.80
C VAL A 115 18.89 -9.92 -5.62
N ILE A 116 19.44 -10.78 -4.77
CA ILE A 116 20.88 -10.88 -4.48
C ILE A 116 21.37 -12.18 -5.08
N PHE A 117 22.27 -12.11 -6.05
CA PHE A 117 22.82 -13.26 -6.74
C PHE A 117 24.30 -13.45 -6.36
N ASN A 118 24.64 -14.64 -5.89
CA ASN A 118 26.01 -15.05 -5.63
C ASN A 118 26.48 -15.97 -6.77
N SER A 119 27.47 -15.54 -7.55
CA SER A 119 27.99 -16.27 -8.70
C SER A 119 29.01 -17.37 -8.33
N ALA A 120 29.22 -17.65 -7.03
CA ALA A 120 30.11 -18.72 -6.59
C ALA A 120 29.64 -20.10 -7.11
N GLY A 121 30.54 -20.82 -7.77
CA GLY A 121 30.25 -22.13 -8.36
C GLY A 121 29.52 -22.09 -9.70
N GLU A 122 29.17 -20.91 -10.22
CA GLU A 122 28.58 -20.74 -11.53
C GLU A 122 29.66 -20.48 -12.60
N VAL A 123 29.42 -20.93 -13.84
CA VAL A 123 30.31 -20.71 -14.98
C VAL A 123 29.52 -20.60 -16.28
N GLY A 124 29.90 -19.68 -17.16
CA GLY A 124 29.28 -19.48 -18.46
C GLY A 124 28.00 -18.65 -18.40
N LYS A 125 27.10 -18.91 -19.34
CA LYS A 125 25.83 -18.18 -19.45
C LYS A 125 24.83 -18.68 -18.41
N ILE A 126 24.44 -17.79 -17.52
CA ILE A 126 23.52 -18.06 -16.40
C ILE A 126 22.17 -17.42 -16.68
N LEU A 127 21.11 -18.16 -16.42
CA LEU A 127 19.73 -17.68 -16.33
C LEU A 127 19.12 -18.29 -15.06
N LYS A 128 18.66 -17.45 -14.15
CA LYS A 128 17.95 -17.86 -12.93
C LYS A 128 16.54 -17.33 -12.96
N THR A 129 15.61 -18.14 -12.50
CA THR A 129 14.18 -17.84 -12.46
C THR A 129 13.73 -17.60 -11.03
N ILE A 130 13.00 -16.50 -10.83
CA ILE A 130 12.32 -16.20 -9.57
C ILE A 130 10.82 -16.28 -9.84
N THR A 131 10.12 -17.16 -9.14
CA THR A 131 8.66 -17.30 -9.22
C THR A 131 8.03 -16.59 -8.04
N ILE A 132 7.12 -15.66 -8.35
CA ILE A 132 6.39 -14.85 -7.38
C ILE A 132 4.94 -15.32 -7.40
N THR A 133 4.40 -15.68 -6.23
CA THR A 133 2.99 -16.05 -6.03
C THR A 133 2.30 -14.92 -5.28
N SER A 134 1.12 -14.54 -5.74
CA SER A 134 0.33 -13.44 -5.18
C SER A 134 -1.17 -13.67 -5.35
N ASN A 135 -1.98 -12.83 -4.73
CA ASN A 135 -3.43 -12.78 -4.91
C ASN A 135 -3.88 -12.01 -6.16
N ALA A 136 -2.98 -11.73 -7.09
CA ALA A 136 -3.30 -11.06 -8.34
C ALA A 136 -4.16 -11.93 -9.27
N GLU A 137 -4.78 -11.30 -10.26
CA GLU A 137 -5.55 -11.99 -11.31
C GLU A 137 -4.74 -13.12 -11.98
N ILE A 138 -3.44 -12.87 -12.24
CA ILE A 138 -2.46 -13.88 -12.60
C ILE A 138 -1.69 -14.21 -11.33
N ALA A 139 -2.01 -15.34 -10.70
CA ALA A 139 -1.49 -15.71 -9.38
C ALA A 139 0.02 -15.92 -9.35
N GLN A 140 0.63 -16.33 -10.46
CA GLN A 140 2.07 -16.55 -10.56
C GLN A 140 2.68 -15.67 -11.64
N LYS A 141 3.77 -15.00 -11.28
CA LYS A 141 4.61 -14.19 -12.19
C LYS A 141 6.05 -14.64 -12.06
N GLN A 142 6.77 -14.68 -13.18
CA GLN A 142 8.19 -15.00 -13.22
C GLN A 142 9.00 -13.77 -13.61
N ILE A 143 10.12 -13.59 -12.93
CA ILE A 143 11.18 -12.66 -13.30
C ILE A 143 12.50 -13.41 -13.40
N TYR A 144 13.44 -12.83 -14.10
CA TYR A 144 14.68 -13.50 -14.46
C TYR A 144 15.88 -12.61 -14.20
N ILE A 145 16.98 -13.22 -13.80
CA ILE A 145 18.30 -12.61 -13.87
C ILE A 145 19.19 -13.42 -14.81
N ARG A 146 20.05 -12.75 -15.52
CA ARG A 146 21.07 -13.39 -16.38
C ARG A 146 22.42 -12.76 -16.17
N ALA A 147 23.47 -13.57 -16.37
CA ALA A 147 24.86 -13.15 -16.33
C ALA A 147 25.71 -14.04 -17.24
N ASN A 148 26.92 -13.62 -17.53
CA ASN A 148 27.97 -14.48 -18.07
C ASN A 148 29.11 -14.55 -17.03
N VAL A 149 29.28 -15.71 -16.39
CA VAL A 149 30.25 -15.88 -15.30
C VAL A 149 31.53 -16.50 -15.83
N SER A 150 32.65 -15.81 -15.65
CA SER A 150 33.99 -16.33 -15.97
C SER A 150 34.66 -16.89 -14.71
N ASN A 151 35.44 -17.96 -14.90
CA ASN A 151 36.29 -18.50 -13.85
C ASN A 151 37.74 -18.52 -14.36
N GLU A 152 38.57 -17.66 -13.81
CA GLU A 152 39.97 -17.47 -14.22
C GLU A 152 40.77 -18.79 -14.18
N LEU A 153 40.39 -19.75 -13.29
CA LEU A 153 41.05 -21.04 -13.20
C LEU A 153 40.80 -21.94 -14.43
N ILE A 154 39.67 -21.76 -15.12
CA ILE A 154 39.31 -22.53 -16.31
C ILE A 154 39.97 -21.95 -17.57
N GLU A 155 40.14 -20.62 -17.63
CA GLU A 155 40.78 -19.94 -18.76
C GLU A 155 42.27 -20.27 -18.91
N ILE A 156 42.94 -20.70 -17.83
CA ILE A 156 44.36 -21.08 -17.85
C ILE A 156 44.57 -22.49 -18.47
N TYR A 157 43.55 -23.34 -18.50
CA TYR A 157 43.62 -24.72 -18.98
C TYR A 157 42.89 -25.00 -20.31
N SER A 158 42.29 -24.00 -20.93
CA SER A 158 41.60 -24.07 -22.22
C SER A 158 42.46 -23.44 -23.34
#